data_da61a2471756a62ca3817d02312c2eac
#
_entry.id   da61a2471756a62ca3817d02312c2eac
#
_cell.length_a   1.000
_cell.length_b   1.000
_cell.length_c   1.000
_cell.angle_alpha   90.00
_cell.angle_beta   90.00
_cell.angle_gamma   90.00
#
_symmetry.space_group_name_H-M   'P 1'
#
loop_
_entity.id
_entity.type
_entity.pdbx_description
1 polymer ?
#
loop_
_entity_poly.entity_id
_entity_poly.type
_entity_poly.pdbx_seq_one_letter_code
_entity_poly.pdbx_strand_id
1 'polypeptide(L)'
;MLALYLHHHPGDYLQHRLRGSIKNKQLPLSAHKCTVVFTYEEGRIMLATSVVQLSQESIKPAIGARIFNSKQELLSGQFAGAIRELLEQRGVLVFPKIHFSDAEQIAFTRTLGTFSPEASDGQNITKISLDVKENPAGAEFLKGSLYWHIDGTSSDAPILASLLSCKVPASWGGNTGFCNTYAAYEALGDADKHRYESLRVIHAPWASLLYYNPEPGLAMLKAMQAIGEKELPLVWKHRSGRKSLILGCTAQHVVGNSLAQSAQILVGLREWATAEAFSYSHTWQVGDLVIWDNTGTMHRAEAYDPECGRMMHRTKLQGKEPFE
;
A
#
# COMPACT_ATOMS: atom_id res chain seq x y z
N MET A 1 -28.04 -5.46 -6.91
CA MET A 1 -28.64 -5.48 -8.25
C MET A 1 -28.36 -6.85 -8.85
N LEU A 2 -29.34 -7.73 -8.91
CA LEU A 2 -29.21 -9.08 -9.46
C LEU A 2 -29.33 -8.98 -10.97
N ALA A 3 -28.27 -9.34 -11.71
CA ALA A 3 -28.35 -9.52 -13.15
C ALA A 3 -28.56 -11.00 -13.45
N LEU A 4 -29.74 -11.36 -13.96
CA LEU A 4 -30.04 -12.69 -14.49
C LEU A 4 -29.63 -12.71 -15.97
N TYR A 5 -28.67 -13.56 -16.34
CA TYR A 5 -28.42 -13.93 -17.73
C TYR A 5 -29.08 -15.28 -18.04
N LEU A 6 -30.10 -15.24 -18.88
CA LEU A 6 -30.75 -16.44 -19.44
C LEU A 6 -30.18 -16.66 -20.84
N HIS A 7 -29.45 -17.76 -21.05
CA HIS A 7 -29.20 -18.25 -22.40
C HIS A 7 -30.38 -19.08 -22.90
N HIS A 8 -31.07 -18.61 -23.92
CA HIS A 8 -32.16 -19.32 -24.59
C HIS A 8 -31.67 -20.14 -25.77
N HIS A 9 -31.97 -21.43 -25.78
CA HIS A 9 -32.12 -22.22 -27.00
C HIS A 9 -33.60 -22.14 -27.48
N PRO A 10 -33.86 -22.04 -28.79
CA PRO A 10 -35.24 -21.91 -29.28
C PRO A 10 -35.95 -23.26 -29.31
N GLY A 11 -36.98 -23.37 -28.54
CA GLY A 11 -37.96 -24.47 -28.57
C GLY A 11 -38.32 -24.99 -27.18
N ASP A 12 -39.24 -24.34 -26.53
CA ASP A 12 -40.32 -24.92 -25.74
C ASP A 12 -40.94 -23.88 -24.80
N TYR A 13 -42.22 -23.58 -25.02
CA TYR A 13 -43.02 -22.78 -24.14
C TYR A 13 -43.47 -23.64 -22.95
N LEU A 14 -43.08 -23.28 -21.72
CA LEU A 14 -43.70 -23.73 -20.51
C LEU A 14 -43.85 -22.57 -19.54
N GLN A 15 -45.12 -22.05 -19.43
CA GLN A 15 -45.51 -21.15 -18.36
C GLN A 15 -45.65 -21.95 -17.04
N HIS A 16 -44.76 -21.74 -16.09
CA HIS A 16 -45.03 -22.09 -14.69
C HIS A 16 -44.84 -20.87 -13.78
N ARG A 17 -45.96 -20.45 -13.18
CA ARG A 17 -46.01 -19.51 -12.06
C ARG A 17 -45.35 -20.14 -10.84
N LEU A 18 -44.20 -19.62 -10.42
CA LEU A 18 -43.62 -19.91 -9.12
C LEU A 18 -44.08 -18.81 -8.12
N ARG A 19 -45.05 -19.13 -7.28
CA ARG A 19 -45.30 -18.41 -6.02
C ARG A 19 -44.52 -19.14 -4.93
N GLY A 20 -43.40 -18.55 -4.45
CA GLY A 20 -42.66 -19.02 -3.30
C GLY A 20 -42.24 -17.84 -2.41
N SER A 21 -42.80 -17.81 -1.22
CA SER A 21 -42.51 -16.83 -0.16
C SER A 21 -41.07 -17.01 0.31
N ILE A 22 -40.15 -16.03 0.05
CA ILE A 22 -38.84 -16.01 0.59
C ILE A 22 -38.85 -15.36 1.98
N LYS A 23 -38.65 -16.16 3.01
CA LYS A 23 -38.38 -15.65 4.37
C LYS A 23 -37.00 -15.06 4.43
N ASN A 24 -36.91 -13.76 4.69
CA ASN A 24 -35.62 -13.05 4.94
C ASN A 24 -34.94 -13.64 6.17
N LYS A 25 -33.80 -14.33 5.95
CA LYS A 25 -32.77 -14.54 6.98
C LYS A 25 -31.68 -13.51 6.72
N GLN A 26 -31.49 -12.60 7.65
CA GLN A 26 -30.29 -11.72 7.67
C GLN A 26 -29.04 -12.59 7.85
N LEU A 27 -28.16 -12.56 6.84
CA LEU A 27 -26.82 -13.08 6.91
C LEU A 27 -25.87 -11.92 7.32
N PRO A 28 -24.83 -12.18 8.10
CA PRO A 28 -23.87 -11.15 8.53
C PRO A 28 -23.10 -10.60 7.32
N LEU A 29 -22.89 -9.29 7.34
CA LEU A 29 -22.19 -8.50 6.32
C LEU A 29 -20.69 -8.84 6.31
N SER A 30 -20.29 -9.80 5.46
CA SER A 30 -19.01 -9.80 4.77
C SER A 30 -19.35 -9.98 3.28
N ALA A 31 -19.30 -8.86 2.55
CA ALA A 31 -19.82 -8.82 1.17
C ALA A 31 -18.82 -9.43 0.18
N HIS A 32 -18.74 -10.75 0.14
CA HIS A 32 -18.18 -11.45 -1.01
C HIS A 32 -19.29 -11.51 -2.08
N LYS A 33 -19.05 -10.90 -3.25
CA LYS A 33 -19.99 -11.01 -4.39
C LYS A 33 -20.06 -12.47 -4.81
N CYS A 34 -21.18 -13.11 -4.51
CA CYS A 34 -21.48 -14.46 -4.94
C CYS A 34 -22.08 -14.40 -6.36
N THR A 35 -21.40 -14.96 -7.35
CA THR A 35 -21.96 -15.16 -8.69
C THR A 35 -22.69 -16.49 -8.68
N VAL A 36 -23.99 -16.47 -8.84
CA VAL A 36 -24.83 -17.68 -8.91
C VAL A 36 -24.88 -18.12 -10.37
N VAL A 37 -24.32 -19.28 -10.68
CA VAL A 37 -24.43 -19.93 -11.99
C VAL A 37 -25.44 -21.05 -11.89
N PHE A 38 -26.47 -21.01 -12.75
CA PHE A 38 -27.45 -22.09 -12.86
C PHE A 38 -26.98 -23.06 -13.96
N THR A 39 -26.72 -24.31 -13.60
CA THR A 39 -26.53 -25.39 -14.58
C THR A 39 -27.75 -26.30 -14.57
N TYR A 40 -28.20 -26.70 -15.76
CA TYR A 40 -29.35 -27.60 -15.93
C TYR A 40 -28.83 -28.97 -16.35
N GLU A 41 -28.93 -29.95 -15.47
CA GLU A 41 -28.65 -31.36 -15.77
C GLU A 41 -29.81 -32.22 -15.27
N GLU A 42 -30.31 -33.12 -16.13
CA GLU A 42 -31.30 -34.12 -15.83
C GLU A 42 -32.57 -33.63 -15.07
N GLY A 43 -33.13 -32.48 -15.46
CA GLY A 43 -34.36 -31.96 -14.84
C GLY A 43 -34.17 -31.35 -13.44
N ARG A 44 -32.94 -31.17 -12.95
CA ARG A 44 -32.62 -30.51 -11.68
C ARG A 44 -31.86 -29.23 -11.94
N ILE A 45 -32.32 -28.14 -11.31
CA ILE A 45 -31.52 -26.89 -11.25
C ILE A 45 -30.50 -27.09 -10.12
N MET A 46 -29.23 -27.22 -10.49
CA MET A 46 -28.11 -27.22 -9.54
C MET A 46 -27.65 -25.76 -9.34
N LEU A 47 -27.73 -25.27 -8.14
CA LEU A 47 -27.13 -24.02 -7.73
C LEU A 47 -25.65 -24.23 -7.47
N ALA A 48 -24.81 -23.93 -8.46
CA ALA A 48 -23.37 -23.84 -8.24
C ALA A 48 -23.04 -22.40 -7.88
N THR A 49 -22.83 -22.11 -6.61
CA THR A 49 -22.26 -20.83 -6.16
C THR A 49 -20.73 -20.94 -6.32
N SER A 50 -20.19 -20.44 -7.42
CA SER A 50 -18.76 -20.20 -7.48
C SER A 50 -18.44 -18.94 -6.66
N VAL A 51 -17.93 -19.13 -5.45
CA VAL A 51 -17.34 -18.03 -4.69
C VAL A 51 -16.03 -17.68 -5.43
N VAL A 52 -16.05 -16.57 -6.15
CA VAL A 52 -14.82 -16.03 -6.76
C VAL A 52 -13.96 -15.51 -5.62
N GLN A 53 -12.93 -16.29 -5.27
CA GLN A 53 -12.04 -15.99 -4.16
C GLN A 53 -10.74 -15.40 -4.68
N LEU A 54 -10.19 -14.41 -3.96
CA LEU A 54 -8.85 -13.90 -4.21
C LEU A 54 -7.84 -15.01 -3.91
N SER A 55 -7.04 -15.39 -4.93
CA SER A 55 -6.00 -16.41 -4.78
C SER A 55 -4.79 -15.78 -4.09
N GLN A 56 -4.52 -16.16 -2.84
CA GLN A 56 -3.50 -15.53 -2.02
C GLN A 56 -2.72 -16.51 -1.16
N GLU A 57 -1.50 -16.10 -0.82
CA GLU A 57 -0.60 -16.77 0.14
C GLU A 57 0.05 -15.72 1.05
N SER A 58 0.03 -15.94 2.38
CA SER A 58 0.73 -15.07 3.33
C SER A 58 2.25 -15.20 3.17
N ILE A 59 2.97 -14.06 3.17
CA ILE A 59 4.44 -14.05 3.12
C ILE A 59 5.03 -14.32 4.50
N LYS A 60 4.59 -13.56 5.51
CA LYS A 60 4.96 -13.73 6.93
C LYS A 60 3.70 -13.59 7.80
N PRO A 61 3.72 -14.01 9.05
CA PRO A 61 2.53 -13.91 9.92
C PRO A 61 1.96 -12.50 10.03
N ALA A 62 2.79 -11.48 10.21
CA ALA A 62 2.36 -10.10 10.46
C ALA A 62 2.42 -9.17 9.23
N ILE A 63 3.02 -9.59 8.11
CA ILE A 63 3.20 -8.71 6.95
C ILE A 63 3.23 -9.50 5.64
N GLY A 64 2.58 -8.91 4.63
CA GLY A 64 2.66 -9.30 3.24
C GLY A 64 1.79 -10.49 2.84
N ALA A 65 1.28 -10.43 1.62
CA ALA A 65 0.66 -11.56 0.93
C ALA A 65 1.03 -11.54 -0.57
N ARG A 66 1.11 -12.72 -1.20
CA ARG A 66 1.22 -12.87 -2.65
C ARG A 66 -0.15 -13.11 -3.24
N ILE A 67 -0.42 -12.52 -4.40
CA ILE A 67 -1.67 -12.63 -5.14
C ILE A 67 -1.38 -13.31 -6.47
N PHE A 68 -2.14 -14.35 -6.80
CA PHE A 68 -1.92 -15.20 -7.98
C PHE A 68 -3.04 -15.12 -9.02
N ASN A 69 -3.98 -14.19 -8.85
CA ASN A 69 -5.03 -13.96 -9.83
C ASN A 69 -4.44 -13.49 -11.16
N SER A 70 -5.07 -13.88 -12.25
CA SER A 70 -4.66 -13.49 -13.59
C SER A 70 -4.80 -11.98 -13.82
N LYS A 71 -4.02 -11.45 -14.76
CA LYS A 71 -4.10 -10.03 -15.18
C LYS A 71 -5.53 -9.60 -15.53
N GLN A 72 -6.26 -10.45 -16.28
CA GLN A 72 -7.63 -10.17 -16.71
C GLN A 72 -8.60 -10.06 -15.51
N GLU A 73 -8.48 -10.97 -14.54
CA GLU A 73 -9.29 -10.94 -13.32
C GLU A 73 -9.02 -9.67 -12.49
N LEU A 74 -7.75 -9.27 -12.36
CA LEU A 74 -7.38 -8.07 -11.61
C LEU A 74 -7.89 -6.80 -12.29
N LEU A 75 -7.77 -6.69 -13.61
CA LEU A 75 -8.23 -5.55 -14.40
C LEU A 75 -9.76 -5.44 -14.45
N SER A 76 -10.50 -6.52 -14.22
CA SER A 76 -11.96 -6.48 -14.15
C SER A 76 -12.51 -5.68 -12.96
N GLY A 77 -11.66 -5.45 -11.93
CA GLY A 77 -12.04 -4.76 -10.70
C GLY A 77 -12.89 -5.58 -9.73
N GLN A 78 -13.25 -6.83 -10.07
CA GLN A 78 -14.10 -7.67 -9.21
C GLN A 78 -13.49 -7.95 -7.83
N PHE A 79 -12.15 -7.92 -7.72
CA PHE A 79 -11.42 -8.15 -6.48
C PHE A 79 -11.03 -6.86 -5.74
N ALA A 80 -11.40 -5.68 -6.24
CA ALA A 80 -10.92 -4.41 -5.69
C ALA A 80 -11.20 -4.27 -4.18
N GLY A 81 -12.39 -4.67 -3.71
CA GLY A 81 -12.75 -4.66 -2.29
C GLY A 81 -11.86 -5.60 -1.48
N ALA A 82 -11.74 -6.87 -1.90
CA ALA A 82 -10.94 -7.88 -1.22
C ALA A 82 -9.44 -7.51 -1.18
N ILE A 83 -8.91 -6.93 -2.26
CA ILE A 83 -7.52 -6.45 -2.32
C ILE A 83 -7.31 -5.32 -1.31
N ARG A 84 -8.22 -4.35 -1.20
CA ARG A 84 -8.10 -3.26 -0.24
C ARG A 84 -8.17 -3.72 1.21
N GLU A 85 -9.11 -4.62 1.53
CA GLU A 85 -9.23 -5.22 2.87
C GLU A 85 -7.95 -6.00 3.24
N LEU A 86 -7.45 -6.81 2.30
CA LEU A 86 -6.22 -7.57 2.50
C LEU A 86 -4.99 -6.66 2.63
N LEU A 87 -4.94 -5.56 1.86
CA LEU A 87 -3.86 -4.57 1.92
C LEU A 87 -3.80 -3.91 3.30
N GLU A 88 -4.94 -3.49 3.85
CA GLU A 88 -5.01 -2.93 5.21
C GLU A 88 -4.57 -3.95 6.28
N GLN A 89 -4.95 -5.23 6.11
CA GLN A 89 -4.57 -6.30 7.06
C GLN A 89 -3.09 -6.65 6.99
N ARG A 90 -2.54 -6.70 5.77
CA ARG A 90 -1.20 -7.27 5.49
C ARG A 90 -0.13 -6.22 5.26
N GLY A 91 -0.50 -4.96 5.05
CA GLY A 91 0.38 -3.83 4.74
C GLY A 91 0.98 -3.87 3.34
N VAL A 92 1.28 -5.04 2.78
CA VAL A 92 1.95 -5.22 1.49
C VAL A 92 1.35 -6.38 0.71
N LEU A 93 1.07 -6.17 -0.57
CA LEU A 93 0.64 -7.19 -1.52
C LEU A 93 1.59 -7.28 -2.71
N VAL A 94 2.03 -8.48 -3.02
CA VAL A 94 2.92 -8.78 -4.14
C VAL A 94 2.15 -9.52 -5.22
N PHE A 95 2.25 -9.08 -6.46
CA PHE A 95 1.71 -9.73 -7.66
C PHE A 95 2.89 -10.20 -8.51
N PRO A 96 3.35 -11.44 -8.32
CA PRO A 96 4.56 -11.93 -8.95
C PRO A 96 4.40 -12.01 -10.47
N LYS A 97 5.33 -11.39 -11.19
CA LYS A 97 5.42 -11.47 -12.67
C LYS A 97 4.10 -11.20 -13.39
N ILE A 98 3.30 -10.27 -12.89
CA ILE A 98 2.02 -9.90 -13.53
C ILE A 98 2.23 -9.18 -14.87
N HIS A 99 3.40 -8.57 -15.07
CA HIS A 99 3.80 -7.90 -16.32
C HIS A 99 2.79 -6.88 -16.82
N PHE A 100 2.28 -6.03 -15.94
CA PHE A 100 1.43 -4.92 -16.38
C PHE A 100 2.21 -3.94 -17.27
N SER A 101 1.61 -3.56 -18.40
CA SER A 101 1.97 -2.34 -19.11
C SER A 101 1.61 -1.12 -18.25
N ASP A 102 2.11 0.07 -18.60
CA ASP A 102 1.80 1.29 -17.86
C ASP A 102 0.30 1.60 -17.89
N ALA A 103 -0.36 1.41 -19.05
CA ALA A 103 -1.79 1.57 -19.18
C ALA A 103 -2.59 0.60 -18.29
N GLU A 104 -2.16 -0.68 -18.24
CA GLU A 104 -2.78 -1.68 -17.38
C GLU A 104 -2.55 -1.38 -15.89
N GLN A 105 -1.36 -0.90 -15.49
CA GLN A 105 -1.09 -0.51 -14.12
C GLN A 105 -1.98 0.68 -13.70
N ILE A 106 -2.14 1.69 -14.54
CA ILE A 106 -3.04 2.82 -14.30
C ILE A 106 -4.50 2.34 -14.20
N ALA A 107 -4.94 1.48 -15.13
CA ALA A 107 -6.28 0.91 -15.11
C ALA A 107 -6.54 0.13 -13.83
N PHE A 108 -5.61 -0.74 -13.43
CA PHE A 108 -5.68 -1.49 -12.18
C PHE A 108 -5.72 -0.57 -10.96
N THR A 109 -4.86 0.44 -10.90
CA THR A 109 -4.86 1.42 -9.80
C THR A 109 -6.23 2.09 -9.65
N ARG A 110 -6.87 2.47 -10.77
CA ARG A 110 -8.21 3.07 -10.78
C ARG A 110 -9.30 2.13 -10.28
N THR A 111 -9.16 0.82 -10.41
CA THR A 111 -10.12 -0.14 -9.82
C THR A 111 -10.07 -0.12 -8.30
N LEU A 112 -8.89 0.15 -7.72
CA LEU A 112 -8.67 0.12 -6.28
C LEU A 112 -9.12 1.41 -5.56
N GLY A 113 -9.24 2.54 -6.26
CA GLY A 113 -9.66 3.80 -5.64
C GLY A 113 -9.39 5.03 -6.50
N THR A 114 -9.36 6.19 -5.88
CA THR A 114 -9.08 7.45 -6.57
C THR A 114 -7.60 7.51 -6.95
N PHE A 115 -7.34 7.56 -8.24
CA PHE A 115 -5.99 7.70 -8.79
C PHE A 115 -5.42 9.10 -8.44
N SER A 116 -4.16 9.13 -7.95
CA SER A 116 -3.44 10.37 -7.66
C SER A 116 -2.32 10.56 -8.69
N PRO A 117 -2.45 11.46 -9.68
CA PRO A 117 -1.36 11.77 -10.59
C PRO A 117 -0.22 12.46 -9.86
N GLU A 118 1.04 12.13 -10.19
CA GLU A 118 2.23 12.73 -9.54
C GLU A 118 2.76 13.95 -10.27
N ALA A 119 2.51 14.07 -11.56
CA ALA A 119 3.08 15.12 -12.38
C ALA A 119 1.99 16.06 -12.94
N SER A 120 2.31 17.34 -12.95
CA SER A 120 1.47 18.39 -13.56
C SER A 120 1.44 18.32 -15.11
N ASP A 121 2.33 17.52 -15.72
CA ASP A 121 2.47 17.36 -17.16
C ASP A 121 1.53 16.30 -17.77
N GLY A 122 0.62 15.73 -16.95
CA GLY A 122 -0.31 14.68 -17.36
C GLY A 122 0.31 13.29 -17.50
N GLN A 123 1.59 13.11 -17.15
CA GLN A 123 2.17 11.78 -17.03
C GLN A 123 1.57 11.07 -15.83
N ASN A 124 0.91 9.95 -16.07
CA ASN A 124 0.21 9.19 -15.03
C ASN A 124 1.12 8.13 -14.37
N ILE A 125 2.35 7.97 -14.86
CA ILE A 125 3.37 7.05 -14.35
C ILE A 125 4.60 7.86 -13.92
N THR A 126 5.05 7.63 -12.69
CA THR A 126 6.30 8.20 -12.20
C THR A 126 7.41 7.16 -12.32
N LYS A 127 8.47 7.51 -13.03
CA LYS A 127 9.70 6.70 -13.09
C LYS A 127 10.50 6.88 -11.80
N ILE A 128 10.85 5.79 -11.16
CA ILE A 128 11.66 5.77 -9.94
C ILE A 128 13.03 5.17 -10.26
N SER A 129 14.03 6.04 -10.35
CA SER A 129 15.43 5.72 -10.59
C SER A 129 16.32 6.68 -9.81
N LEU A 130 17.45 6.20 -9.28
CA LEU A 130 18.52 7.03 -8.71
C LEU A 130 19.52 7.46 -9.78
N ASP A 131 19.43 6.97 -11.01
CA ASP A 131 20.24 7.41 -12.11
C ASP A 131 19.87 8.85 -12.49
N VAL A 132 20.85 9.76 -12.37
CA VAL A 132 20.66 11.19 -12.70
C VAL A 132 20.32 11.39 -14.18
N LYS A 133 20.74 10.49 -15.07
CA LYS A 133 20.43 10.55 -16.50
C LYS A 133 18.94 10.26 -16.77
N GLU A 134 18.35 9.33 -16.00
CA GLU A 134 16.94 8.95 -16.11
C GLU A 134 16.02 9.87 -15.29
N ASN A 135 16.53 10.46 -14.21
CA ASN A 135 15.76 11.28 -13.28
C ASN A 135 16.56 12.49 -12.77
N PRO A 136 16.92 13.43 -13.68
CA PRO A 136 17.83 14.54 -13.34
C PRO A 136 17.29 15.48 -12.25
N ALA A 137 15.99 15.64 -12.15
CA ALA A 137 15.35 16.53 -11.18
C ALA A 137 15.07 15.87 -9.82
N GLY A 138 14.91 14.56 -9.77
CA GLY A 138 14.44 13.84 -8.60
C GLY A 138 15.43 12.89 -7.94
N ALA A 139 16.50 12.48 -8.64
CA ALA A 139 17.44 11.46 -8.14
C ALA A 139 18.04 11.82 -6.78
N GLU A 140 18.39 13.08 -6.56
CA GLU A 140 18.96 13.53 -5.28
C GLU A 140 17.92 13.44 -4.14
N PHE A 141 16.71 13.90 -4.40
CA PHE A 141 15.61 13.83 -3.41
C PHE A 141 15.25 12.37 -3.09
N LEU A 142 15.29 11.48 -4.09
CA LEU A 142 15.01 10.06 -3.91
C LEU A 142 16.02 9.32 -3.04
N LYS A 143 17.21 9.89 -2.76
CA LYS A 143 18.15 9.30 -1.80
C LYS A 143 17.54 9.16 -0.39
N GLY A 144 16.60 10.01 -0.02
CA GLY A 144 15.83 9.86 1.21
C GLY A 144 15.05 8.55 1.27
N SER A 145 14.67 7.98 0.13
CA SER A 145 13.94 6.71 0.06
C SER A 145 14.78 5.48 0.42
N LEU A 146 16.10 5.60 0.55
CA LEU A 146 16.98 4.56 1.07
C LEU A 146 16.80 4.34 2.59
N TYR A 147 16.08 5.22 3.26
CA TYR A 147 15.81 5.15 4.69
C TYR A 147 14.32 4.90 4.93
N TRP A 148 14.01 4.27 6.07
CA TRP A 148 12.62 4.00 6.43
C TRP A 148 11.79 5.28 6.46
N HIS A 149 10.68 5.30 5.73
CA HIS A 149 9.80 6.46 5.61
C HIS A 149 8.34 6.07 5.33
N ILE A 150 7.46 7.03 5.54
CA ILE A 150 6.07 7.06 5.09
C ILE A 150 5.96 8.20 4.08
N ASP A 151 5.36 7.96 2.92
CA ASP A 151 5.13 9.02 1.93
C ASP A 151 4.07 10.02 2.43
N GLY A 152 4.36 11.32 2.27
CA GLY A 152 3.36 12.37 2.49
C GLY A 152 3.21 12.86 3.93
N THR A 153 4.21 12.66 4.80
CA THR A 153 4.20 13.22 6.16
C THR A 153 4.18 14.77 6.22
N SER A 154 4.42 15.45 5.10
CA SER A 154 4.25 16.90 4.94
C SER A 154 2.88 17.30 4.38
N SER A 155 2.04 16.35 3.96
CA SER A 155 0.71 16.59 3.38
C SER A 155 -0.37 16.64 4.48
N ASP A 156 -1.55 17.22 4.18
CA ASP A 156 -2.69 17.20 5.10
C ASP A 156 -3.29 15.80 5.24
N ALA A 157 -3.34 15.06 4.15
CA ALA A 157 -3.63 13.64 4.14
C ALA A 157 -2.56 12.94 3.29
N PRO A 158 -1.91 11.89 3.80
CA PRO A 158 -0.95 11.13 3.00
C PRO A 158 -1.65 10.38 1.89
N ILE A 159 -0.89 9.91 0.91
CA ILE A 159 -1.42 8.96 -0.08
C ILE A 159 -1.91 7.68 0.63
N LEU A 160 -2.96 7.07 0.10
CA LEU A 160 -3.50 5.82 0.67
C LEU A 160 -2.55 4.66 0.42
N ALA A 161 -2.12 4.49 -0.82
CA ALA A 161 -1.24 3.39 -1.22
C ALA A 161 -0.40 3.77 -2.43
N SER A 162 0.77 3.14 -2.54
CA SER A 162 1.61 3.17 -3.73
C SER A 162 1.64 1.80 -4.40
N LEU A 163 1.68 1.80 -5.73
CA LEU A 163 1.84 0.63 -6.57
C LEU A 163 3.14 0.80 -7.37
N LEU A 164 4.06 -0.13 -7.23
CA LEU A 164 5.37 -0.08 -7.87
C LEU A 164 5.58 -1.32 -8.73
N SER A 165 5.83 -1.16 -10.03
CA SER A 165 6.17 -2.26 -10.92
C SER A 165 7.65 -2.25 -11.29
N CYS A 166 8.25 -3.44 -11.37
CA CYS A 166 9.63 -3.61 -11.78
C CYS A 166 9.73 -3.73 -13.30
N LYS A 167 10.38 -2.74 -13.93
CA LYS A 167 10.71 -2.76 -15.37
C LYS A 167 12.13 -3.32 -15.57
N VAL A 168 13.08 -2.82 -14.78
CA VAL A 168 14.48 -3.28 -14.78
C VAL A 168 14.91 -3.40 -13.31
N PRO A 169 15.22 -4.60 -12.80
CA PRO A 169 15.78 -4.76 -11.47
C PRO A 169 17.24 -4.31 -11.42
N ALA A 170 17.74 -4.03 -10.22
CA ALA A 170 19.17 -3.80 -10.03
C ALA A 170 19.96 -5.10 -10.26
N SER A 171 21.21 -4.97 -10.70
CA SER A 171 22.13 -6.12 -10.87
C SER A 171 22.55 -6.73 -9.53
N TRP A 172 22.53 -5.94 -8.44
CA TRP A 172 22.70 -6.36 -7.06
C TRP A 172 21.93 -5.42 -6.13
N GLY A 173 21.48 -5.92 -4.99
CA GLY A 173 20.69 -5.11 -4.04
C GLY A 173 19.38 -4.62 -4.64
N GLY A 174 18.98 -3.38 -4.32
CA GLY A 174 17.80 -2.72 -4.87
C GLY A 174 16.48 -3.33 -4.47
N ASN A 175 16.45 -4.20 -3.45
CA ASN A 175 15.24 -4.69 -2.84
C ASN A 175 14.42 -3.53 -2.26
N THR A 176 13.19 -3.79 -1.90
CA THR A 176 12.40 -2.84 -1.11
C THR A 176 12.00 -3.49 0.21
N GLY A 177 12.47 -2.87 1.30
CA GLY A 177 12.08 -3.24 2.65
C GLY A 177 10.75 -2.58 3.01
N PHE A 178 9.88 -3.34 3.67
CA PHE A 178 8.58 -2.91 4.20
C PHE A 178 8.45 -3.33 5.66
N CYS A 179 7.78 -2.54 6.49
CA CYS A 179 7.37 -2.97 7.82
C CYS A 179 5.93 -2.56 8.11
N ASN A 180 5.18 -3.44 8.77
CA ASN A 180 3.78 -3.21 9.15
C ASN A 180 3.71 -2.50 10.49
N THR A 181 3.44 -1.19 10.47
CA THR A 181 3.37 -0.35 11.67
C THR A 181 2.07 -0.52 12.45
N TYR A 182 1.00 -1.08 11.84
CA TYR A 182 -0.18 -1.55 12.56
C TYR A 182 0.19 -2.73 13.48
N ALA A 183 0.78 -3.77 12.92
CA ALA A 183 1.18 -4.96 13.67
C ALA A 183 2.22 -4.64 14.75
N ALA A 184 3.16 -3.75 14.42
CA ALA A 184 4.16 -3.28 15.40
C ALA A 184 3.52 -2.54 16.57
N TYR A 185 2.52 -1.67 16.33
CA TYR A 185 1.77 -1.00 17.38
C TYR A 185 0.91 -2.00 18.17
N GLU A 186 0.20 -2.90 17.51
CA GLU A 186 -0.66 -3.90 18.15
C GLU A 186 0.13 -4.80 19.12
N ALA A 187 1.39 -5.08 18.81
CA ALA A 187 2.28 -5.91 19.62
C ALA A 187 2.98 -5.18 20.80
N LEU A 188 2.84 -3.85 20.91
CA LEU A 188 3.35 -3.11 22.07
C LEU A 188 2.61 -3.52 23.35
N GLY A 189 3.30 -3.44 24.48
CA GLY A 189 2.67 -3.57 25.79
C GLY A 189 1.72 -2.39 26.09
N ASP A 190 0.72 -2.61 26.96
CA ASP A 190 -0.29 -1.59 27.26
C ASP A 190 0.29 -0.30 27.83
N ALA A 191 1.34 -0.39 28.65
CA ALA A 191 2.04 0.78 29.20
C ALA A 191 2.69 1.63 28.11
N ASP A 192 3.30 0.99 27.10
CA ASP A 192 3.93 1.66 25.96
C ASP A 192 2.87 2.26 25.04
N LYS A 193 1.78 1.53 24.75
CA LYS A 193 0.64 2.06 23.99
C LYS A 193 0.11 3.33 24.62
N HIS A 194 -0.16 3.30 25.93
CA HIS A 194 -0.67 4.46 26.66
C HIS A 194 0.31 5.64 26.63
N ARG A 195 1.61 5.36 26.78
CA ARG A 195 2.67 6.37 26.72
C ARG A 195 2.75 7.02 25.34
N TYR A 196 2.76 6.22 24.26
CA TYR A 196 3.02 6.72 22.91
C TYR A 196 1.80 7.37 22.26
N GLU A 197 0.58 7.02 22.65
CA GLU A 197 -0.65 7.63 22.12
C GLU A 197 -0.81 9.12 22.45
N SER A 198 -0.14 9.61 23.48
CA SER A 198 -0.15 11.02 23.86
C SER A 198 0.95 11.86 23.20
N LEU A 199 1.91 11.20 22.53
CA LEU A 199 3.07 11.90 21.97
C LEU A 199 2.79 12.46 20.59
N ARG A 200 3.39 13.62 20.32
CA ARG A 200 3.41 14.26 19.01
C ARG A 200 4.84 14.43 18.55
N VAL A 201 5.04 14.37 17.24
CA VAL A 201 6.36 14.36 16.60
C VAL A 201 6.38 15.42 15.50
N ILE A 202 7.43 16.22 15.47
CA ILE A 202 7.70 17.08 14.32
C ILE A 202 8.30 16.24 13.20
N HIS A 203 7.61 16.23 12.07
CA HIS A 203 8.08 15.65 10.82
C HIS A 203 8.54 16.77 9.89
N ALA A 204 9.78 16.67 9.43
CA ALA A 204 10.41 17.66 8.58
C ALA A 204 11.21 16.99 7.44
N PRO A 205 10.96 17.31 6.16
CA PRO A 205 11.71 16.75 5.04
C PRO A 205 13.22 16.99 5.15
N TRP A 206 13.66 18.14 5.70
CA TRP A 206 15.07 18.43 5.89
C TRP A 206 15.76 17.48 6.89
N ALA A 207 15.02 16.87 7.81
CA ALA A 207 15.59 15.85 8.70
C ALA A 207 16.06 14.61 7.90
N SER A 208 15.33 14.24 6.85
CA SER A 208 15.72 13.13 5.97
C SER A 208 16.99 13.43 5.18
N LEU A 209 17.26 14.70 4.86
CA LEU A 209 18.49 15.13 4.18
C LEU A 209 19.74 14.69 4.94
N LEU A 210 19.74 14.84 6.28
CA LEU A 210 20.91 14.54 7.11
C LEU A 210 21.24 13.04 7.17
N TYR A 211 20.32 12.16 6.76
CA TYR A 211 20.59 10.73 6.67
C TYR A 211 21.53 10.37 5.51
N TYR A 212 21.42 11.05 4.38
CA TYR A 212 22.23 10.76 3.19
C TYR A 212 23.25 11.86 2.84
N ASN A 213 23.12 13.03 3.43
CA ASN A 213 24.03 14.15 3.32
C ASN A 213 24.17 14.82 4.68
N PRO A 214 25.05 14.30 5.58
CA PRO A 214 25.17 14.79 6.96
C PRO A 214 25.80 16.19 7.07
N GLU A 215 26.48 16.66 6.01
CA GLU A 215 27.10 17.99 5.92
C GLU A 215 26.56 18.77 4.69
N PRO A 216 25.24 19.08 4.65
CA PRO A 216 24.68 19.76 3.49
C PRO A 216 25.12 21.20 3.41
N GLY A 217 25.29 21.71 2.19
CA GLY A 217 25.46 23.14 1.97
C GLY A 217 24.21 23.93 2.41
N LEU A 218 24.40 25.16 2.90
CA LEU A 218 23.32 25.99 3.44
C LEU A 218 22.15 26.22 2.44
N ALA A 219 22.46 26.31 1.14
CA ALA A 219 21.43 26.51 0.12
C ALA A 219 20.49 25.30 0.02
N MET A 220 21.04 24.07 0.04
CA MET A 220 20.25 22.84 0.02
C MET A 220 19.42 22.67 1.30
N LEU A 221 20.03 22.94 2.47
CA LEU A 221 19.32 22.88 3.73
C LEU A 221 18.13 23.84 3.74
N LYS A 222 18.32 25.11 3.32
CA LYS A 222 17.23 26.07 3.22
C LYS A 222 16.13 25.66 2.22
N ALA A 223 16.49 25.07 1.09
CA ALA A 223 15.53 24.56 0.12
C ALA A 223 14.65 23.43 0.71
N MET A 224 15.27 22.52 1.45
CA MET A 224 14.52 21.45 2.14
C MET A 224 13.66 21.98 3.29
N GLN A 225 14.14 22.98 4.03
CA GLN A 225 13.36 23.65 5.09
C GLN A 225 12.15 24.42 4.53
N ALA A 226 12.27 24.97 3.31
CA ALA A 226 11.16 25.68 2.65
C ALA A 226 9.96 24.79 2.33
N ILE A 227 10.12 23.46 2.31
CA ILE A 227 9.00 22.49 2.17
C ILE A 227 8.09 22.57 3.41
N GLY A 228 8.64 22.99 4.56
CA GLY A 228 7.92 23.11 5.82
C GLY A 228 8.08 21.88 6.70
N GLU A 229 7.44 21.95 7.85
CA GLU A 229 7.37 20.87 8.84
C GLU A 229 5.94 20.71 9.34
N LYS A 230 5.64 19.54 9.88
CA LYS A 230 4.33 19.23 10.44
C LYS A 230 4.46 18.53 11.77
N GLU A 231 3.60 18.93 12.71
CA GLU A 231 3.39 18.22 13.95
C GLU A 231 2.33 17.14 13.74
N LEU A 232 2.72 15.87 13.86
CA LEU A 232 1.87 14.70 13.68
C LEU A 232 1.77 13.89 14.98
N PRO A 233 0.68 13.11 15.21
CA PRO A 233 0.66 12.16 16.32
C PRO A 233 1.71 11.07 16.07
N LEU A 234 2.33 10.56 17.13
CA LEU A 234 3.21 9.38 17.02
C LEU A 234 2.40 8.11 16.70
N VAL A 235 1.17 8.05 17.21
CA VAL A 235 0.21 6.97 16.96
C VAL A 235 -0.98 7.53 16.21
N TRP A 236 -1.15 7.11 14.97
CA TRP A 236 -2.29 7.49 14.14
C TRP A 236 -3.49 6.60 14.44
N LYS A 237 -4.62 7.21 14.77
CA LYS A 237 -5.90 6.53 15.02
C LYS A 237 -6.73 6.57 13.74
N HIS A 238 -6.85 5.44 13.07
CA HIS A 238 -7.57 5.34 11.80
C HIS A 238 -9.07 5.25 11.99
N ARG A 239 -9.82 5.70 10.98
CA ARG A 239 -11.31 5.59 10.94
C ARG A 239 -11.78 4.13 11.00
N SER A 240 -10.96 3.18 10.58
CA SER A 240 -11.22 1.75 10.76
C SER A 240 -11.17 1.29 12.22
N GLY A 241 -10.68 2.13 13.12
CA GLY A 241 -10.44 1.81 14.55
C GLY A 241 -9.06 1.20 14.79
N ARG A 242 -8.29 0.89 13.76
CA ARG A 242 -6.89 0.45 13.90
C ARG A 242 -5.97 1.61 14.26
N LYS A 243 -4.78 1.29 14.73
CA LYS A 243 -3.76 2.28 15.06
C LYS A 243 -2.43 1.87 14.44
N SER A 244 -1.69 2.85 13.91
CA SER A 244 -0.34 2.65 13.35
C SER A 244 0.66 3.64 13.92
N LEU A 245 1.96 3.31 13.84
CA LEU A 245 3.03 4.21 14.25
C LEU A 245 3.45 5.11 13.07
N ILE A 246 3.52 6.42 13.29
CA ILE A 246 4.05 7.37 12.31
C ILE A 246 5.52 7.64 12.65
N LEU A 247 6.41 7.03 11.91
CA LEU A 247 7.86 7.05 12.11
C LEU A 247 8.59 7.35 10.80
N GLY A 248 9.89 7.22 10.81
CA GLY A 248 10.72 7.30 9.61
C GLY A 248 11.73 8.44 9.64
N CYS A 249 12.45 8.60 8.54
CA CYS A 249 13.58 9.55 8.45
C CYS A 249 13.17 11.03 8.49
N THR A 250 11.88 11.34 8.31
CA THR A 250 11.34 12.70 8.49
C THR A 250 11.01 13.02 9.95
N ALA A 251 10.88 12.02 10.85
CA ALA A 251 10.61 12.24 12.26
C ALA A 251 11.82 12.85 12.95
N GLN A 252 11.73 14.14 13.29
CA GLN A 252 12.85 14.92 13.79
C GLN A 252 12.95 14.87 15.32
N HIS A 253 11.89 15.23 16.04
CA HIS A 253 11.86 15.18 17.51
C HIS A 253 10.44 15.03 18.05
N VAL A 254 10.35 14.56 19.28
CA VAL A 254 9.11 14.45 20.04
C VAL A 254 8.85 15.77 20.77
N VAL A 255 7.66 16.35 20.57
CA VAL A 255 7.26 17.62 21.17
C VAL A 255 7.33 17.55 22.71
N GLY A 256 7.96 18.55 23.33
CA GLY A 256 8.13 18.62 24.77
C GLY A 256 9.28 17.77 25.33
N ASN A 257 9.99 17.00 24.51
CA ASN A 257 11.15 16.20 24.91
C ASN A 257 12.47 16.86 24.47
N SER A 258 13.56 16.61 25.18
CA SER A 258 14.89 16.96 24.71
C SER A 258 15.24 16.16 23.43
N LEU A 259 16.20 16.66 22.63
CA LEU A 259 16.67 15.93 21.44
C LEU A 259 17.18 14.52 21.77
N ALA A 260 17.90 14.36 22.90
CA ALA A 260 18.39 13.06 23.33
C ALA A 260 17.26 12.08 23.69
N GLN A 261 16.23 12.54 24.41
CA GLN A 261 15.05 11.73 24.72
C GLN A 261 14.26 11.39 23.47
N SER A 262 14.07 12.37 22.56
CA SER A 262 13.41 12.16 21.29
C SER A 262 14.13 11.10 20.46
N ALA A 263 15.45 11.17 20.35
CA ALA A 263 16.24 10.18 19.64
C ALA A 263 16.07 8.77 20.21
N GLN A 264 16.09 8.61 21.55
CA GLN A 264 15.88 7.32 22.21
C GLN A 264 14.50 6.72 21.86
N ILE A 265 13.44 7.54 21.90
CA ILE A 265 12.07 7.10 21.57
C ILE A 265 11.98 6.73 20.09
N LEU A 266 12.36 7.63 19.19
CA LEU A 266 12.18 7.44 17.74
C LEU A 266 13.05 6.33 17.17
N VAL A 267 14.32 6.22 17.63
CA VAL A 267 15.20 5.11 17.22
C VAL A 267 14.69 3.79 17.77
N GLY A 268 14.35 3.73 19.07
CA GLY A 268 13.86 2.49 19.68
C GLY A 268 12.56 2.00 19.02
N LEU A 269 11.60 2.88 18.73
CA LEU A 269 10.38 2.51 18.03
C LEU A 269 10.62 2.12 16.56
N ARG A 270 11.56 2.76 15.87
CA ARG A 270 11.94 2.35 14.52
C ARG A 270 12.56 0.95 14.53
N GLU A 271 13.50 0.66 15.43
CA GLU A 271 14.08 -0.68 15.57
C GLU A 271 13.01 -1.73 15.89
N TRP A 272 12.10 -1.41 16.80
CA TRP A 272 10.96 -2.27 17.11
C TRP A 272 10.10 -2.54 15.88
N ALA A 273 9.61 -1.49 15.19
CA ALA A 273 8.70 -1.62 14.08
C ALA A 273 9.34 -2.28 12.84
N THR A 274 10.67 -2.20 12.70
CA THR A 274 11.43 -2.82 11.60
C THR A 274 12.06 -4.16 11.96
N ALA A 275 11.77 -4.69 13.15
CA ALA A 275 12.20 -6.03 13.55
C ALA A 275 11.66 -7.09 12.58
N GLU A 276 12.33 -8.23 12.50
CA GLU A 276 12.02 -9.30 11.56
C GLU A 276 10.56 -9.78 11.63
N ALA A 277 9.96 -9.75 12.82
CA ALA A 277 8.56 -10.14 13.03
C ALA A 277 7.57 -9.28 12.23
N PHE A 278 7.87 -8.00 12.01
CA PHE A 278 6.99 -7.02 11.37
C PHE A 278 7.47 -6.58 10.00
N SER A 279 8.63 -7.05 9.54
CA SER A 279 9.26 -6.58 8.31
C SER A 279 9.42 -7.67 7.26
N TYR A 280 9.47 -7.22 6.00
CA TYR A 280 9.68 -8.05 4.81
C TYR A 280 10.53 -7.26 3.80
N SER A 281 11.50 -7.93 3.18
CA SER A 281 12.29 -7.38 2.07
C SER A 281 11.90 -8.08 0.78
N HIS A 282 11.41 -7.31 -0.21
CA HIS A 282 11.02 -7.84 -1.51
C HIS A 282 12.19 -7.79 -2.48
N THR A 283 12.59 -8.96 -2.98
CA THR A 283 13.56 -9.10 -4.07
C THR A 283 12.82 -9.03 -5.39
N TRP A 284 13.11 -7.99 -6.17
CA TRP A 284 12.40 -7.70 -7.41
C TRP A 284 12.75 -8.64 -8.56
N GLN A 285 11.73 -9.01 -9.30
CA GLN A 285 11.85 -9.65 -10.61
C GLN A 285 11.14 -8.80 -11.67
N VAL A 286 11.60 -8.89 -12.92
CA VAL A 286 10.92 -8.20 -14.03
C VAL A 286 9.46 -8.59 -14.09
N GLY A 287 8.57 -7.60 -14.14
CA GLY A 287 7.13 -7.80 -14.20
C GLY A 287 6.42 -7.92 -12.85
N ASP A 288 7.14 -7.94 -11.73
CA ASP A 288 6.51 -7.85 -10.40
C ASP A 288 5.79 -6.52 -10.24
N LEU A 289 4.63 -6.56 -9.56
CA LEU A 289 3.96 -5.39 -9.00
C LEU A 289 3.84 -5.59 -7.49
N VAL A 290 4.19 -4.55 -6.73
CA VAL A 290 3.98 -4.51 -5.28
C VAL A 290 3.10 -3.32 -4.93
N ILE A 291 2.12 -3.54 -4.05
CA ILE A 291 1.30 -2.48 -3.46
C ILE A 291 1.60 -2.45 -1.97
N TRP A 292 1.75 -1.26 -1.41
CA TRP A 292 1.79 -1.10 0.04
C TRP A 292 0.78 -0.06 0.52
N ASP A 293 0.20 -0.35 1.67
CA ASP A 293 -0.64 0.58 2.42
C ASP A 293 0.25 1.62 3.09
N ASN A 294 0.29 2.82 2.52
CA ASN A 294 1.14 3.88 3.05
C ASN A 294 0.67 4.42 4.41
N THR A 295 -0.55 4.08 4.84
CA THR A 295 -1.10 4.54 6.12
C THR A 295 -0.68 3.68 7.30
N GLY A 296 -0.22 2.46 7.04
CA GLY A 296 0.23 1.52 8.07
C GLY A 296 1.53 0.79 7.73
N THR A 297 2.36 1.34 6.83
CA THR A 297 3.59 0.70 6.38
C THR A 297 4.69 1.72 6.18
N MET A 298 5.81 1.56 6.88
CA MET A 298 7.05 2.21 6.42
C MET A 298 7.71 1.37 5.34
N HIS A 299 8.42 2.03 4.46
CA HIS A 299 9.18 1.37 3.42
C HIS A 299 10.53 2.05 3.16
N ARG A 300 11.44 1.32 2.52
CA ARG A 300 12.72 1.85 2.04
C ARG A 300 13.22 1.08 0.83
N ALA A 301 13.92 1.75 -0.08
CA ALA A 301 14.78 1.05 -1.03
C ALA A 301 16.04 0.57 -0.30
N GLU A 302 16.50 -0.65 -0.59
CA GLU A 302 17.81 -1.10 -0.15
C GLU A 302 18.87 -0.66 -1.14
N ALA A 303 20.10 -0.47 -0.68
CA ALA A 303 21.18 0.06 -1.49
C ALA A 303 21.39 -0.74 -2.79
N TYR A 304 21.70 -0.02 -3.87
CA TYR A 304 22.06 -0.56 -5.18
C TYR A 304 22.93 0.47 -5.93
N ASP A 305 23.59 0.03 -6.99
CA ASP A 305 24.33 0.93 -7.87
C ASP A 305 23.35 1.85 -8.62
N PRO A 306 23.39 3.17 -8.40
CA PRO A 306 22.52 4.13 -9.09
C PRO A 306 22.60 4.07 -10.62
N GLU A 307 23.77 3.70 -11.18
CA GLU A 307 24.01 3.66 -12.63
C GLU A 307 23.70 2.28 -13.25
N CYS A 308 23.19 1.31 -12.48
CA CYS A 308 22.88 -0.03 -13.01
C CYS A 308 21.63 -0.09 -13.91
N GLY A 309 20.99 1.05 -14.17
CA GLY A 309 19.79 1.12 -15.01
C GLY A 309 18.50 0.61 -14.34
N ARG A 310 18.49 0.44 -13.00
CA ARG A 310 17.27 0.04 -12.28
C ARG A 310 16.13 1.02 -12.59
N MET A 311 15.00 0.46 -13.03
CA MET A 311 13.83 1.25 -13.41
C MET A 311 12.55 0.65 -12.82
N MET A 312 11.86 1.47 -12.04
CA MET A 312 10.56 1.13 -11.47
C MET A 312 9.52 2.16 -11.90
N HIS A 313 8.30 1.70 -12.14
CA HIS A 313 7.17 2.57 -12.49
C HIS A 313 6.15 2.61 -11.37
N ARG A 314 5.80 3.82 -10.91
CA ARG A 314 4.91 4.04 -9.76
C ARG A 314 3.59 4.68 -10.18
N THR A 315 2.50 4.21 -9.55
CA THR A 315 1.20 4.87 -9.48
C THR A 315 0.77 4.98 -8.01
N LYS A 316 -0.15 5.90 -7.71
CA LYS A 316 -0.62 6.14 -6.34
C LYS A 316 -2.13 6.22 -6.23
N LEU A 317 -2.64 5.85 -5.06
CA LEU A 317 -4.02 6.09 -4.63
C LEU A 317 -4.07 7.30 -3.70
N GLN A 318 -5.00 8.19 -3.96
CA GLN A 318 -5.24 9.37 -3.13
C GLN A 318 -5.74 8.96 -1.75
N GLY A 319 -5.10 9.47 -0.70
CA GLY A 319 -5.60 9.40 0.66
C GLY A 319 -6.66 10.45 0.93
N LYS A 320 -7.50 10.16 1.93
CA LYS A 320 -8.60 11.04 2.36
C LYS A 320 -8.65 11.17 3.89
N GLU A 321 -7.77 10.49 4.57
CA GLU A 321 -7.71 10.45 6.02
C GLU A 321 -6.53 11.28 6.50
N PRO A 322 -6.79 12.37 7.26
CA PRO A 322 -5.71 13.16 7.84
C PRO A 322 -5.03 12.39 8.97
N PHE A 323 -3.85 12.85 9.37
CA PHE A 323 -3.16 12.35 10.55
C PHE A 323 -3.84 12.90 11.82
N GLU A 324 -4.63 12.08 12.52
CA GLU A 324 -5.36 12.43 13.74
C GLU A 324 -5.05 11.49 14.91
#